data_fe7a514000c83e63f61cef411fd1a3b2
#
_entry.id   fe7a514000c83e63f61cef411fd1a3b2
#
_cell.length_a   1.000
_cell.length_b   1.000
_cell.length_c   1.000
_cell.angle_alpha   90.00
_cell.angle_beta   90.00
_cell.angle_gamma   90.00
#
_symmetry.space_group_name_H-M   'P 1'
#
loop_
_entity.id
_entity.type
_entity.pdbx_description
1 polymer ?
#
loop_
_entity_poly.entity_id
_entity_poly.type
_entity_poly.pdbx_seq_one_letter_code
_entity_poly.pdbx_strand_id
1 'polypeptide(L)'
;MRYIALIVLALTLAACGSTKTVTQPGPTVTVTEPGPTVTETDTVTVTPTANAQGQATQINQDGVYVIGQDIPGGTWHTSGGQQCYEATLSGTDTVHDIISNNNFTGPDTVDLTGAKAFDISGGCTWQRVGSL
;
A
#
# COMPACT_ATOMS: atom_id res chain seq x y z
N MET A 1 -31.48 8.39 42.83
CA MET A 1 -31.37 6.94 43.09
C MET A 1 -31.29 6.24 41.74
N ARG A 2 -30.13 5.89 41.29
CA ARG A 2 -29.95 5.01 40.11
C ARG A 2 -28.61 4.31 40.28
N TYR A 3 -28.67 3.01 40.50
CA TYR A 3 -27.55 2.13 40.79
C TYR A 3 -26.75 1.87 39.51
N ILE A 4 -25.43 2.16 39.53
CA ILE A 4 -24.48 1.79 38.52
C ILE A 4 -23.96 0.40 38.91
N ALA A 5 -24.32 -0.61 38.13
CA ALA A 5 -23.80 -1.97 38.28
C ALA A 5 -22.41 -2.04 37.60
N LEU A 6 -21.37 -2.20 38.43
CA LEU A 6 -20.03 -2.52 38.01
C LEU A 6 -19.96 -4.02 37.66
N ILE A 7 -19.81 -4.33 36.38
CA ILE A 7 -19.49 -5.69 35.95
C ILE A 7 -17.96 -5.84 35.94
N VAL A 8 -17.46 -6.57 36.93
CA VAL A 8 -16.06 -7.00 36.98
C VAL A 8 -15.93 -8.25 36.12
N LEU A 9 -15.26 -8.12 34.98
CA LEU A 9 -14.91 -9.23 34.11
C LEU A 9 -13.59 -9.86 34.62
N ALA A 10 -13.68 -11.00 35.27
CA ALA A 10 -12.53 -11.77 35.71
C ALA A 10 -11.93 -12.52 34.51
N LEU A 11 -10.73 -12.15 34.09
CA LEU A 11 -9.90 -12.97 33.19
C LEU A 11 -9.30 -14.11 33.99
N THR A 12 -9.76 -15.33 33.76
CA THR A 12 -9.06 -16.53 34.23
C THR A 12 -8.10 -16.99 33.16
N LEU A 13 -6.80 -16.79 33.40
CA LEU A 13 -5.73 -17.51 32.71
C LEU A 13 -5.73 -18.96 33.20
N ALA A 14 -6.17 -19.88 32.35
CA ALA A 14 -5.95 -21.29 32.54
C ALA A 14 -4.82 -21.74 31.61
N ALA A 15 -3.60 -21.63 32.07
CA ALA A 15 -2.45 -22.32 31.49
C ALA A 15 -2.14 -23.50 32.40
N CYS A 16 -2.41 -24.71 31.95
CA CYS A 16 -1.67 -25.90 32.36
C CYS A 16 -2.13 -27.08 31.50
N GLY A 17 -1.38 -27.39 30.48
CA GLY A 17 -1.44 -28.67 29.80
C GLY A 17 -0.97 -29.78 30.73
N SER A 18 -1.89 -30.50 31.34
CA SER A 18 -1.54 -31.73 32.07
C SER A 18 -1.53 -32.88 31.06
N THR A 19 -0.33 -33.39 30.74
CA THR A 19 -0.14 -34.70 30.09
C THR A 19 -0.59 -35.80 31.03
N LYS A 20 -1.79 -36.35 30.77
CA LYS A 20 -2.20 -37.63 31.39
C LYS A 20 -1.59 -38.77 30.58
N THR A 21 -0.56 -39.40 31.13
CA THR A 21 -0.03 -40.68 30.63
C THR A 21 -1.04 -41.78 31.02
N VAL A 22 -1.82 -42.27 30.08
CA VAL A 22 -2.61 -43.48 30.27
C VAL A 22 -1.77 -44.63 29.76
N THR A 23 -1.24 -45.45 30.70
CA THR A 23 -0.52 -46.68 30.36
C THR A 23 -1.55 -47.78 30.12
N GLN A 24 -1.82 -48.07 28.85
CA GLN A 24 -2.58 -49.27 28.46
C GLN A 24 -1.66 -50.07 27.53
N PRO A 25 -1.60 -51.41 27.67
CA PRO A 25 -0.81 -52.26 26.79
C PRO A 25 -1.46 -52.33 25.41
N GLY A 26 -1.00 -51.53 24.49
CA GLY A 26 -1.47 -51.44 23.12
C GLY A 26 -0.57 -50.41 22.35
N PRO A 27 -0.59 -50.38 21.03
CA PRO A 27 0.29 -49.48 20.28
C PRO A 27 0.04 -48.02 20.65
N THR A 28 1.12 -47.33 21.03
CA THR A 28 1.09 -45.90 21.36
C THR A 28 0.80 -45.09 20.09
N VAL A 29 -0.38 -44.49 20.04
CA VAL A 29 -0.72 -43.52 18.98
C VAL A 29 -0.24 -42.16 19.48
N THR A 30 0.83 -41.62 18.88
CA THR A 30 1.24 -40.24 19.11
C THR A 30 0.40 -39.34 18.23
N VAL A 31 -0.58 -38.63 18.83
CA VAL A 31 -1.31 -37.57 18.15
C VAL A 31 -0.47 -36.30 18.27
N THR A 32 0.15 -35.87 17.17
CA THR A 32 0.80 -34.58 17.09
C THR A 32 -0.25 -33.53 16.79
N GLU A 33 -0.58 -32.71 17.78
CA GLU A 33 -1.46 -31.55 17.59
C GLU A 33 -0.69 -30.49 16.77
N PRO A 34 -1.28 -29.94 15.67
CA PRO A 34 -0.63 -28.87 14.93
C PRO A 34 -0.46 -27.65 15.83
N GLY A 35 0.77 -27.21 16.00
CA GLY A 35 1.04 -25.95 16.71
C GLY A 35 0.45 -24.74 15.98
N PRO A 36 0.29 -23.59 16.68
CA PRO A 36 -0.27 -22.39 16.08
C PRO A 36 0.58 -21.93 14.90
N THR A 37 -0.07 -21.76 13.75
CA THR A 37 0.56 -21.19 12.56
C THR A 37 0.81 -19.70 12.81
N VAL A 38 2.05 -19.31 12.96
CA VAL A 38 2.42 -17.89 12.98
C VAL A 38 2.45 -17.39 11.55
N THR A 39 1.49 -16.54 11.20
CA THR A 39 1.52 -15.83 9.93
C THR A 39 2.37 -14.59 10.12
N GLU A 40 3.61 -14.61 9.65
CA GLU A 40 4.41 -13.39 9.55
C GLU A 40 3.87 -12.57 8.37
N THR A 41 3.35 -11.38 8.66
CA THR A 41 2.98 -10.41 7.64
C THR A 41 4.22 -9.59 7.33
N ASP A 42 4.92 -9.92 6.26
CA ASP A 42 5.99 -9.09 5.71
C ASP A 42 5.38 -7.78 5.18
N THR A 43 5.55 -6.73 5.94
CA THR A 43 5.22 -5.38 5.46
C THR A 43 6.39 -4.90 4.59
N VAL A 44 6.27 -5.08 3.28
CA VAL A 44 7.21 -4.51 2.32
C VAL A 44 6.99 -3.00 2.30
N THR A 45 7.82 -2.26 3.02
CA THR A 45 7.90 -0.80 2.90
C THR A 45 8.62 -0.48 1.59
N VAL A 46 7.87 -0.18 0.53
CA VAL A 46 8.45 0.34 -0.71
C VAL A 46 8.93 1.77 -0.44
N THR A 47 10.21 1.93 -0.28
CA THR A 47 10.83 3.27 -0.28
C THR A 47 10.71 3.83 -1.69
N PRO A 48 10.16 5.04 -1.89
CA PRO A 48 10.11 5.65 -3.22
C PRO A 48 11.52 5.76 -3.78
N THR A 49 11.72 5.19 -4.95
CA THR A 49 13.01 5.24 -5.64
C THR A 49 13.20 6.64 -6.18
N ALA A 50 14.26 7.31 -5.75
CA ALA A 50 14.66 8.62 -6.27
C ALA A 50 15.80 8.48 -7.29
N ASN A 51 15.84 9.39 -8.26
CA ASN A 51 16.99 9.53 -9.18
C ASN A 51 18.18 10.23 -8.51
N ALA A 52 19.29 10.42 -9.25
CA ALA A 52 20.49 11.09 -8.75
C ALA A 52 20.26 12.56 -8.34
N GLN A 53 19.18 13.18 -8.78
CA GLN A 53 18.77 14.55 -8.42
C GLN A 53 17.81 14.58 -7.22
N GLY A 54 17.51 13.45 -6.62
CA GLY A 54 16.57 13.33 -5.49
C GLY A 54 15.09 13.37 -5.89
N GLN A 55 14.77 13.38 -7.18
CA GLN A 55 13.40 13.38 -7.68
C GLN A 55 12.81 11.97 -7.62
N ALA A 56 11.54 11.87 -7.23
CA ALA A 56 10.85 10.58 -7.20
C ALA A 56 10.72 9.99 -8.61
N THR A 57 11.04 8.71 -8.77
CA THR A 57 10.83 7.94 -10.01
C THR A 57 9.63 7.02 -9.91
N GLN A 58 8.99 7.00 -8.75
CA GLN A 58 7.71 6.36 -8.48
C GLN A 58 6.88 7.28 -7.58
N ILE A 59 5.60 7.44 -7.90
CA ILE A 59 4.63 8.21 -7.12
C ILE A 59 3.36 7.37 -6.91
N ASN A 60 2.76 7.46 -5.72
CA ASN A 60 1.57 6.69 -5.36
C ASN A 60 0.62 7.46 -4.43
N GLN A 61 0.87 8.74 -4.22
CA GLN A 61 0.00 9.62 -3.44
C GLN A 61 -0.67 10.62 -4.36
N ASP A 62 -1.93 10.90 -4.07
CA ASP A 62 -2.68 11.92 -4.81
C ASP A 62 -2.06 13.30 -4.62
N GLY A 63 -1.98 14.07 -5.69
CA GLY A 63 -1.42 15.42 -5.64
C GLY A 63 -0.81 15.88 -6.94
N VAL A 64 -0.34 17.13 -6.91
CA VAL A 64 0.34 17.82 -8.01
C VAL A 64 1.85 17.74 -7.82
N TYR A 65 2.54 17.21 -8.81
CA TYR A 65 4.00 17.03 -8.83
C TYR A 65 4.65 17.96 -9.85
N VAL A 66 5.55 18.81 -9.41
CA VAL A 66 6.26 19.75 -10.28
C VAL A 66 7.38 19.02 -11.02
N ILE A 67 7.32 19.05 -12.35
CA ILE A 67 8.29 18.39 -13.21
C ILE A 67 9.62 19.14 -13.17
N GLY A 68 10.70 18.38 -12.96
CA GLY A 68 12.05 18.94 -12.77
C GLY A 68 12.39 19.27 -11.32
N GLN A 69 11.39 19.28 -10.41
CA GLN A 69 11.58 19.48 -8.98
C GLN A 69 11.24 18.22 -8.19
N ASP A 70 9.99 17.79 -8.23
CA ASP A 70 9.49 16.63 -7.47
C ASP A 70 9.70 15.33 -8.24
N ILE A 71 9.45 15.36 -9.53
CA ILE A 71 9.57 14.22 -10.45
C ILE A 71 10.32 14.62 -11.72
N PRO A 72 11.04 13.70 -12.38
CA PRO A 72 11.63 13.96 -13.69
C PRO A 72 10.55 13.94 -14.80
N GLY A 73 10.80 14.71 -15.85
CA GLY A 73 10.00 14.61 -17.09
C GLY A 73 10.20 13.27 -17.80
N GLY A 74 9.54 13.12 -18.95
CA GLY A 74 9.57 11.92 -19.79
C GLY A 74 8.35 11.03 -19.59
N THR A 75 8.44 9.77 -20.01
CA THR A 75 7.32 8.84 -20.01
C THR A 75 7.08 8.22 -18.64
N TRP A 76 5.81 8.21 -18.22
CA TRP A 76 5.36 7.59 -17.01
C TRP A 76 4.28 6.55 -17.32
N HIS A 77 4.28 5.46 -16.56
CA HIS A 77 3.36 4.34 -16.74
C HIS A 77 2.73 3.93 -15.40
N THR A 78 1.47 3.52 -15.48
CA THR A 78 0.74 2.88 -14.37
C THR A 78 0.10 1.58 -14.84
N SER A 79 -0.03 0.61 -13.95
CA SER A 79 -0.87 -0.58 -14.18
C SER A 79 -2.35 -0.29 -14.01
N GLY A 80 -2.69 0.92 -13.55
CA GLY A 80 -4.06 1.32 -13.27
C GLY A 80 -4.52 0.97 -11.85
N GLY A 81 -5.80 1.15 -11.63
CA GLY A 81 -6.50 0.93 -10.36
C GLY A 81 -8.01 0.98 -10.57
N GLN A 82 -8.78 1.17 -9.50
CA GLN A 82 -10.24 1.19 -9.61
C GLN A 82 -10.79 2.52 -10.13
N GLN A 83 -10.14 3.63 -9.83
CA GLN A 83 -10.53 4.98 -10.25
C GLN A 83 -9.29 5.88 -10.32
N CYS A 84 -8.51 5.75 -11.37
CA CYS A 84 -7.36 6.61 -11.58
C CYS A 84 -7.77 7.88 -12.33
N TYR A 85 -7.18 8.98 -11.95
CA TYR A 85 -7.21 10.23 -12.69
C TYR A 85 -5.77 10.71 -12.90
N GLU A 86 -5.51 11.28 -14.05
CA GLU A 86 -4.27 12.01 -14.34
C GLU A 86 -4.57 13.29 -15.11
N ALA A 87 -3.75 14.31 -14.92
CA ALA A 87 -3.71 15.48 -15.78
C ALA A 87 -2.28 15.98 -15.97
N THR A 88 -1.94 16.32 -17.21
CA THR A 88 -0.73 17.07 -17.53
C THR A 88 -1.04 18.56 -17.54
N LEU A 89 -0.18 19.36 -16.90
CA LEU A 89 -0.45 20.77 -16.66
C LEU A 89 0.63 21.66 -17.27
N SER A 90 0.23 22.83 -17.76
CA SER A 90 1.13 23.90 -18.19
C SER A 90 1.63 24.80 -17.05
N GLY A 91 1.11 24.63 -15.86
CA GLY A 91 1.45 25.27 -14.60
C GLY A 91 1.12 24.37 -13.44
N THR A 92 0.63 24.92 -12.32
CA THR A 92 0.22 24.15 -11.12
C THR A 92 -1.23 24.30 -10.75
N ASP A 93 -2.01 25.04 -11.54
CA ASP A 93 -3.45 25.19 -11.35
C ASP A 93 -4.18 24.01 -12.00
N THR A 94 -4.81 23.18 -11.17
CA THR A 94 -5.50 21.97 -11.61
C THR A 94 -6.81 22.22 -12.37
N VAL A 95 -7.20 23.47 -12.52
CA VAL A 95 -8.44 23.87 -13.23
C VAL A 95 -8.14 24.62 -14.52
N HIS A 96 -7.16 25.53 -14.50
CA HIS A 96 -6.90 26.45 -15.61
C HIS A 96 -5.67 26.06 -16.45
N ASP A 97 -4.76 25.25 -15.91
CA ASP A 97 -3.51 24.87 -16.58
C ASP A 97 -3.56 23.49 -17.27
N ILE A 98 -4.74 22.87 -17.38
CA ILE A 98 -4.87 21.53 -17.95
C ILE A 98 -4.50 21.54 -19.44
N ILE A 99 -3.48 20.75 -19.81
CA ILE A 99 -3.13 20.44 -21.19
C ILE A 99 -3.94 19.24 -21.67
N SER A 100 -3.95 18.17 -20.87
CA SER A 100 -4.73 16.95 -21.08
C SER A 100 -5.08 16.31 -19.76
N ASN A 101 -6.12 15.51 -19.72
CA ASN A 101 -6.50 14.72 -18.56
C ASN A 101 -7.23 13.45 -18.96
N ASN A 102 -7.23 12.45 -18.09
CA ASN A 102 -7.91 11.19 -18.30
C ASN A 102 -8.41 10.59 -16.98
N ASN A 103 -9.58 9.92 -17.05
CA ASN A 103 -10.11 9.06 -16.00
C ASN A 103 -10.11 7.62 -16.51
N PHE A 104 -9.49 6.70 -15.79
CA PHE A 104 -9.29 5.34 -16.28
C PHE A 104 -9.25 4.32 -15.15
N THR A 105 -9.30 3.03 -15.50
CA THR A 105 -9.21 1.92 -14.54
C THR A 105 -8.12 0.91 -14.88
N GLY A 106 -7.69 0.86 -16.13
CA GLY A 106 -6.66 -0.05 -16.63
C GLY A 106 -5.28 0.60 -16.66
N PRO A 107 -4.31 -0.06 -17.33
CA PRO A 107 -2.99 0.50 -17.56
C PRO A 107 -3.06 1.78 -18.40
N ASP A 108 -2.20 2.73 -18.08
CA ASP A 108 -2.06 3.97 -18.84
C ASP A 108 -0.60 4.41 -18.92
N THR A 109 -0.31 5.27 -19.91
CA THR A 109 1.03 5.79 -20.16
C THR A 109 0.93 7.24 -20.63
N VAL A 110 1.64 8.13 -19.95
CA VAL A 110 1.65 9.57 -20.24
C VAL A 110 3.07 10.04 -20.51
N ASP A 111 3.22 10.94 -21.48
CA ASP A 111 4.48 11.67 -21.73
C ASP A 111 4.42 13.07 -21.13
N LEU A 112 5.25 13.31 -20.14
CA LEU A 112 5.35 14.59 -19.44
C LEU A 112 6.37 15.56 -20.07
N THR A 113 6.84 15.26 -21.29
CA THR A 113 7.75 16.15 -22.00
C THR A 113 7.06 17.49 -22.32
N GLY A 114 7.61 18.57 -21.79
CA GLY A 114 7.06 19.93 -22.00
C GLY A 114 5.96 20.35 -21.03
N ALA A 115 5.42 19.45 -20.23
CA ALA A 115 4.52 19.79 -19.14
C ALA A 115 5.30 20.46 -17.98
N LYS A 116 4.60 21.22 -17.13
CA LYS A 116 5.16 21.85 -15.93
C LYS A 116 4.83 21.10 -14.66
N ALA A 117 3.68 20.45 -14.63
CA ALA A 117 3.27 19.62 -13.52
C ALA A 117 2.42 18.44 -13.99
N PHE A 118 2.31 17.46 -13.11
CA PHE A 118 1.53 16.24 -13.27
C PHE A 118 0.63 16.08 -12.05
N ASP A 119 -0.68 16.09 -12.27
CA ASP A 119 -1.68 15.88 -11.23
C ASP A 119 -2.20 14.45 -11.30
N ILE A 120 -2.22 13.76 -10.16
CA ILE A 120 -2.76 12.39 -10.07
C ILE A 120 -3.69 12.26 -8.88
N SER A 121 -4.74 11.43 -9.05
CA SER A 121 -5.61 11.03 -7.96
C SER A 121 -6.21 9.64 -8.19
N GLY A 122 -6.85 9.11 -7.12
CA GLY A 122 -7.47 7.79 -7.14
C GLY A 122 -6.54 6.66 -6.69
N GLY A 123 -5.40 6.99 -6.05
CA GLY A 123 -4.51 6.02 -5.41
C GLY A 123 -3.73 5.13 -6.38
N CYS A 124 -3.55 5.55 -7.63
CA CYS A 124 -2.82 4.78 -8.63
C CYS A 124 -1.32 5.02 -8.53
N THR A 125 -0.54 3.95 -8.64
CA THR A 125 0.92 4.03 -8.62
C THR A 125 1.46 4.26 -10.02
N TRP A 126 2.24 5.33 -10.17
CA TRP A 126 2.90 5.68 -11.41
C TRP A 126 4.41 5.47 -11.29
N GLN A 127 5.01 4.94 -12.33
CA GLN A 127 6.44 4.71 -12.41
C GLN A 127 7.01 5.33 -13.69
N ARG A 128 8.17 5.97 -13.58
CA ARG A 128 8.88 6.49 -14.73
C ARG A 128 9.41 5.34 -15.59
N VAL A 129 9.09 5.38 -16.88
CA VAL A 129 9.56 4.41 -17.87
C VAL A 129 10.67 5.05 -18.69
N GLY A 130 11.81 4.38 -18.79
CA GLY A 130 12.91 4.77 -19.68
C GLY A 130 14.03 5.53 -19.00
N SER A 131 15.17 5.16 -19.50
CA SER A 131 16.57 5.51 -19.34
C SER A 131 17.01 6.21 -18.05
N LEU A 132 17.70 5.41 -17.34
CA LEU A 132 18.86 5.86 -16.56
C LEU A 132 19.87 6.58 -17.46
#